data_ca1744bd153476546eff6ec1a38866eb
#
_entry.id   ca1744bd153476546eff6ec1a38866eb
#
_cell.length_a   1.000
_cell.length_b   1.000
_cell.length_c   1.000
_cell.angle_alpha   90.00
_cell.angle_beta   90.00
_cell.angle_gamma   90.00
#
_symmetry.space_group_name_H-M   'P 1'
#
loop_
_entity.id
_entity.type
_entity.pdbx_description
1 polymer ?
#
loop_
_entity_poly.entity_id
_entity_poly.type
_entity_poly.pdbx_seq_one_letter_code
_entity_poly.pdbx_strand_id
1 'polypeptide(L)'
;MAKELKVYEIRITLNGSKPPIWRKVAVSSDITLGELHEVIQIAMGWTNSHMHQFILQSKNPKPVQQKQPNSTVTVEKKVIELPDGRKGYVISTKPCDDSVTPKPVESALPWFNTSARNFVTKTTPWGDPTEMEGEDEKTVTLGEVCPKVKSKLIYEYDFGDDWEHTIEVQKIVTPEPAGKYPICLSGKKACPPEDCGGIWGYYEMLDAVGNPKHDSHKEMIEWIGDHFDSDAFDLEEVNAILAKWRKG
;
A
#
# COMPACT_ATOMS: atom_id res chain seq x y z
N MET A 1 25.29 24.95 8.78
CA MET A 1 26.19 23.85 8.34
C MET A 1 25.39 23.03 7.32
N ALA A 2 25.97 22.74 6.15
CA ALA A 2 25.31 21.88 5.16
C ALA A 2 25.11 20.49 5.80
N LYS A 3 23.90 19.93 5.68
CA LYS A 3 23.59 18.58 6.16
C LYS A 3 24.41 17.58 5.34
N GLU A 4 25.19 16.75 6.02
CA GLU A 4 26.01 15.75 5.35
C GLU A 4 25.09 14.74 4.63
N LEU A 5 25.28 14.59 3.33
CA LEU A 5 24.52 13.63 2.52
C LEU A 5 24.83 12.20 2.95
N LYS A 6 23.81 11.38 3.13
CA LYS A 6 23.93 9.96 3.46
C LYS A 6 23.17 9.12 2.44
N VAL A 7 23.52 7.87 2.32
CA VAL A 7 22.78 6.88 1.56
C VAL A 7 22.05 5.95 2.51
N TYR A 8 20.77 5.74 2.23
CA TYR A 8 19.90 4.87 2.99
C TYR A 8 19.65 3.59 2.18
N GLU A 9 20.06 2.44 2.73
CA GLU A 9 19.59 1.16 2.23
C GLU A 9 18.24 0.89 2.92
N ILE A 10 17.16 0.98 2.17
CA ILE A 10 15.80 0.73 2.63
C ILE A 10 15.29 -0.60 2.10
N ARG A 11 14.45 -1.26 2.90
CA ARG A 11 13.66 -2.41 2.45
C ARG A 11 12.19 -2.00 2.39
N ILE A 12 11.60 -2.22 1.22
CA ILE A 12 10.19 -2.02 0.92
C ILE A 12 9.56 -3.41 0.89
N THR A 13 8.60 -3.67 1.74
CA THR A 13 7.94 -4.98 1.84
C THR A 13 6.43 -4.79 1.70
N LEU A 14 5.81 -5.48 0.75
CA LEU A 14 4.36 -5.52 0.59
C LEU A 14 3.75 -6.31 1.76
N ASN A 15 2.95 -5.63 2.58
CA ASN A 15 2.33 -6.21 3.76
C ASN A 15 1.27 -7.27 3.35
N GLY A 16 1.11 -8.30 4.17
CA GLY A 16 0.19 -9.41 3.87
C GLY A 16 0.72 -10.44 2.88
N SER A 17 1.79 -10.15 2.11
CA SER A 17 2.34 -11.10 1.13
C SER A 17 3.06 -12.29 1.79
N LYS A 18 2.75 -13.53 1.33
CA LYS A 18 3.36 -14.80 1.80
C LYS A 18 3.58 -15.75 0.62
N PRO A 19 4.84 -16.04 0.22
CA PRO A 19 6.09 -15.49 0.77
C PRO A 19 6.22 -14.00 0.50
N PRO A 20 7.06 -13.26 1.28
CA PRO A 20 7.13 -11.82 1.18
C PRO A 20 7.57 -11.33 -0.21
N ILE A 21 6.84 -10.37 -0.75
CA ILE A 21 7.20 -9.57 -1.92
C ILE A 21 7.95 -8.34 -1.40
N TRP A 22 9.18 -8.12 -1.86
CA TRP A 22 9.98 -7.03 -1.33
C TRP A 22 11.06 -6.55 -2.30
N ARG A 23 11.49 -5.31 -2.08
CA ARG A 23 12.62 -4.68 -2.77
C ARG A 23 13.57 -4.08 -1.76
N LYS A 24 14.86 -4.12 -2.04
CA LYS A 24 15.89 -3.40 -1.29
C LYS A 24 16.50 -2.36 -2.20
N VAL A 25 16.39 -1.09 -1.81
CA VAL A 25 16.81 0.05 -2.64
C VAL A 25 17.78 0.92 -1.83
N ALA A 26 18.82 1.42 -2.47
CA ALA A 26 19.67 2.46 -1.92
C ALA A 26 19.27 3.81 -2.52
N VAL A 27 18.96 4.76 -1.64
CA VAL A 27 18.52 6.12 -2.01
C VAL A 27 19.30 7.17 -1.24
N SER A 28 19.35 8.40 -1.72
CA SER A 28 19.90 9.52 -0.97
C SER A 28 19.01 9.88 0.22
N SER A 29 19.60 10.34 1.33
CA SER A 29 18.83 10.75 2.52
C SER A 29 17.99 12.01 2.31
N ASP A 30 18.32 12.80 1.30
CA ASP A 30 17.61 14.02 0.90
C ASP A 30 16.54 13.78 -0.17
N ILE A 31 16.35 12.54 -0.62
CA ILE A 31 15.24 12.19 -1.52
C ILE A 31 13.94 12.63 -0.87
N THR A 32 13.11 13.35 -1.60
CA THR A 32 11.76 13.72 -1.14
C THR A 32 10.86 12.49 -1.11
N LEU A 33 9.77 12.53 -0.34
CA LEU A 33 8.83 11.41 -0.33
C LEU A 33 8.14 11.24 -1.68
N GLY A 34 7.89 12.34 -2.42
CA GLY A 34 7.36 12.27 -3.78
C GLY A 34 8.31 11.57 -4.75
N GLU A 35 9.62 11.88 -4.70
CA GLU A 35 10.63 11.15 -5.48
C GLU A 35 10.74 9.68 -5.02
N LEU A 36 10.62 9.42 -3.72
CA LEU A 36 10.62 8.06 -3.18
C LEU A 36 9.43 7.25 -3.69
N HIS A 37 8.26 7.88 -3.81
CA HIS A 37 7.09 7.26 -4.45
C HIS A 37 7.41 6.76 -5.86
N GLU A 38 7.99 7.59 -6.71
CA GLU A 38 8.37 7.20 -8.07
C GLU A 38 9.39 6.04 -8.08
N VAL A 39 10.35 6.07 -7.16
CA VAL A 39 11.32 4.97 -6.99
C VAL A 39 10.62 3.68 -6.57
N ILE A 40 9.62 3.74 -5.69
CA ILE A 40 8.84 2.57 -5.26
C ILE A 40 8.04 2.02 -6.43
N GLN A 41 7.35 2.87 -7.20
CA GLN A 41 6.58 2.48 -8.37
C GLN A 41 7.45 1.72 -9.37
N ILE A 42 8.62 2.25 -9.72
CA ILE A 42 9.59 1.61 -10.62
C ILE A 42 10.09 0.28 -10.02
N ALA A 43 10.47 0.27 -8.74
CA ALA A 43 11.04 -0.91 -8.11
C ALA A 43 10.01 -2.04 -7.94
N MET A 44 8.76 -1.72 -7.70
CA MET A 44 7.66 -2.68 -7.63
C MET A 44 7.22 -3.12 -9.02
N GLY A 45 7.13 -2.23 -9.99
CA GLY A 45 6.69 -2.50 -11.36
C GLY A 45 5.29 -1.97 -11.65
N TRP A 46 4.81 -1.00 -10.86
CA TRP A 46 3.52 -0.35 -11.06
C TRP A 46 3.59 0.84 -12.01
N THR A 47 2.43 1.30 -12.47
CA THR A 47 2.30 2.32 -13.52
C THR A 47 2.00 3.72 -13.00
N ASN A 48 1.93 3.90 -11.67
CA ASN A 48 1.56 5.17 -11.03
C ASN A 48 0.18 5.69 -11.47
N SER A 49 -0.80 4.78 -11.55
CA SER A 49 -2.17 5.07 -12.01
C SER A 49 -3.13 5.47 -10.89
N HIS A 50 -2.73 5.29 -9.64
CA HIS A 50 -3.58 5.50 -8.46
C HIS A 50 -3.00 6.48 -7.46
N MET A 51 -3.83 6.89 -6.51
CA MET A 51 -3.44 7.76 -5.40
C MET A 51 -2.60 7.00 -4.37
N HIS A 52 -1.79 7.73 -3.61
CA HIS A 52 -0.93 7.16 -2.57
C HIS A 52 -0.76 8.12 -1.39
N GLN A 53 -0.22 7.58 -0.31
CA GLN A 53 0.22 8.37 0.84
C GLN A 53 1.37 7.68 1.58
N PHE A 54 2.11 8.48 2.36
CA PHE A 54 3.04 7.97 3.36
C PHE A 54 2.51 8.25 4.76
N ILE A 55 2.69 7.31 5.68
CA ILE A 55 2.17 7.39 7.04
C ILE A 55 3.30 7.11 8.02
N LEU A 56 3.70 8.13 8.79
CA LEU A 56 4.63 7.98 9.90
C LEU A 56 3.85 7.69 11.18
N GLN A 57 3.85 6.43 11.60
CA GLN A 57 3.17 6.02 12.82
C GLN A 57 3.85 6.60 14.06
N SER A 58 3.08 7.16 14.97
CA SER A 58 3.59 7.57 16.28
C SER A 58 4.07 6.38 17.10
N LYS A 59 5.19 6.52 17.80
CA LYS A 59 5.72 5.47 18.68
C LYS A 59 4.82 5.12 19.86
N ASN A 60 3.88 5.99 20.21
CA ASN A 60 2.87 5.79 21.22
C ASN A 60 1.49 6.16 20.63
N PRO A 61 0.89 5.28 19.83
CA PRO A 61 -0.47 5.50 19.42
C PRO A 61 -1.32 5.58 20.71
N LYS A 62 -1.90 6.75 20.99
CA LYS A 62 -2.92 6.83 22.03
C LYS A 62 -4.00 5.83 21.60
N PRO A 63 -4.41 4.89 22.48
CA PRO A 63 -5.51 4.02 22.12
C PRO A 63 -6.70 4.94 21.75
N VAL A 64 -7.13 4.87 20.52
CA VAL A 64 -8.39 5.48 20.12
C VAL A 64 -9.42 4.77 20.96
N GLN A 65 -10.02 5.48 21.94
CA GLN A 65 -11.21 4.99 22.59
C GLN A 65 -12.25 4.86 21.48
N GLN A 66 -12.40 3.67 20.96
CA GLN A 66 -13.54 3.32 20.13
C GLN A 66 -14.77 3.60 21.01
N LYS A 67 -15.35 4.78 20.87
CA LYS A 67 -16.75 4.95 21.19
C LYS A 67 -17.47 4.00 20.26
N GLN A 68 -17.79 2.83 20.77
CA GLN A 68 -18.71 1.95 20.08
C GLN A 68 -19.89 2.82 19.64
N PRO A 69 -20.26 2.84 18.36
CA PRO A 69 -21.49 3.49 17.99
C PRO A 69 -22.60 2.83 18.79
N ASN A 70 -23.33 3.63 19.55
CA ASN A 70 -24.53 3.20 20.27
C ASN A 70 -25.67 2.89 19.28
N SER A 71 -25.39 2.09 18.28
CA SER A 71 -26.39 1.49 17.42
C SER A 71 -26.35 0.00 17.68
N THR A 72 -27.16 -0.44 18.63
CA THR A 72 -27.47 -1.85 18.82
C THR A 72 -28.29 -2.28 17.61
N VAL A 73 -27.63 -2.56 16.51
CA VAL A 73 -28.28 -3.27 15.39
C VAL A 73 -28.43 -4.71 15.85
N THR A 74 -29.63 -5.10 16.22
CA THR A 74 -29.92 -6.49 16.56
C THR A 74 -29.96 -7.28 15.24
N VAL A 75 -28.93 -8.08 15.01
CA VAL A 75 -28.85 -8.97 13.86
C VAL A 75 -29.52 -10.30 14.27
N GLU A 76 -30.71 -10.56 13.75
CA GLU A 76 -31.35 -11.87 13.92
C GLU A 76 -30.95 -12.78 12.77
N LYS A 77 -30.27 -13.88 13.11
CA LYS A 77 -29.90 -14.94 12.18
C LYS A 77 -30.97 -16.03 12.25
N LYS A 78 -31.79 -16.14 11.20
CA LYS A 78 -32.82 -17.18 11.08
C LYS A 78 -32.33 -18.26 10.13
N VAL A 79 -32.35 -19.51 10.58
CA VAL A 79 -32.10 -20.66 9.71
C VAL A 79 -33.36 -20.93 8.90
N ILE A 80 -33.21 -21.00 7.57
CA ILE A 80 -34.28 -21.41 6.67
C ILE A 80 -33.90 -22.70 5.97
N GLU A 81 -34.89 -23.55 5.70
CA GLU A 81 -34.71 -24.74 4.89
C GLU A 81 -35.05 -24.40 3.44
N LEU A 82 -34.13 -24.64 2.53
CA LEU A 82 -34.30 -24.38 1.10
C LEU A 82 -35.12 -25.53 0.45
N PRO A 83 -35.77 -25.29 -0.70
CA PRO A 83 -36.59 -26.31 -1.37
C PRO A 83 -35.82 -27.58 -1.76
N ASP A 84 -34.49 -27.52 -1.79
CA ASP A 84 -33.59 -28.65 -2.08
C ASP A 84 -33.09 -29.38 -0.82
N GLY A 85 -33.61 -29.04 0.36
CA GLY A 85 -33.26 -29.68 1.65
C GLY A 85 -32.00 -29.13 2.31
N ARG A 86 -31.36 -28.12 1.70
CA ARG A 86 -30.19 -27.47 2.32
C ARG A 86 -30.62 -26.40 3.33
N LYS A 87 -29.81 -26.20 4.36
CA LYS A 87 -30.03 -25.13 5.34
C LYS A 87 -29.36 -23.85 4.88
N GLY A 88 -30.14 -22.80 4.69
CA GLY A 88 -29.67 -21.44 4.43
C GLY A 88 -29.85 -20.54 5.66
N TYR A 89 -29.32 -19.34 5.59
CA TYR A 89 -29.46 -18.33 6.63
C TYR A 89 -30.02 -17.04 6.02
N VAL A 90 -31.03 -16.48 6.67
CA VAL A 90 -31.51 -15.12 6.40
C VAL A 90 -31.06 -14.24 7.53
N ILE A 91 -30.35 -13.16 7.16
CA ILE A 91 -29.94 -12.13 8.10
C ILE A 91 -30.94 -10.98 7.91
N SER A 92 -31.72 -10.67 8.95
CA SER A 92 -32.59 -9.51 8.96
C SER A 92 -32.09 -8.49 9.98
N THR A 93 -32.00 -7.23 9.55
CA THR A 93 -31.75 -6.08 10.42
C THR A 93 -33.08 -5.41 10.72
N LYS A 94 -33.46 -5.23 11.99
CA LYS A 94 -34.60 -4.39 12.35
C LYS A 94 -34.16 -2.93 12.37
N PRO A 95 -34.88 -2.03 11.70
CA PRO A 95 -34.66 -0.60 11.85
C PRO A 95 -34.93 -0.17 13.30
N CYS A 96 -34.06 0.65 13.86
CA CYS A 96 -34.39 1.36 15.08
C CYS A 96 -35.42 2.45 14.80
N ASP A 97 -36.25 2.73 15.80
CA ASP A 97 -37.30 3.74 15.84
C ASP A 97 -36.84 5.10 15.25
N ASP A 98 -37.60 5.64 14.30
CA ASP A 98 -37.33 6.85 13.52
C ASP A 98 -37.39 8.16 14.34
N SER A 99 -37.42 8.09 15.67
CA SER A 99 -37.52 9.29 16.52
C SER A 99 -36.17 9.95 16.87
N VAL A 100 -35.05 9.39 16.44
CA VAL A 100 -33.71 9.97 16.65
C VAL A 100 -33.18 10.51 15.33
N THR A 101 -33.26 11.83 15.15
CA THR A 101 -32.56 12.51 14.05
C THR A 101 -31.07 12.14 14.09
N PRO A 102 -30.50 11.56 13.04
CA PRO A 102 -29.08 11.26 13.03
C PRO A 102 -28.31 12.58 13.07
N LYS A 103 -27.52 12.78 14.12
CA LYS A 103 -26.45 13.80 14.06
C LYS A 103 -25.54 13.43 12.89
N PRO A 104 -24.99 14.43 12.15
CA PRO A 104 -24.05 14.16 11.09
C PRO A 104 -22.98 13.20 11.62
N VAL A 105 -22.88 12.03 11.04
CA VAL A 105 -21.78 11.12 11.29
C VAL A 105 -20.61 11.78 10.61
N GLU A 106 -19.77 12.49 11.37
CA GLU A 106 -18.40 12.72 10.96
C GLU A 106 -17.87 11.33 10.61
N SER A 107 -17.64 11.11 9.34
CA SER A 107 -17.14 9.85 8.80
C SER A 107 -15.72 9.64 9.34
N ALA A 108 -15.64 9.12 10.57
CA ALA A 108 -14.40 8.57 11.07
C ALA A 108 -14.12 7.27 10.30
N LEU A 109 -13.49 7.41 9.14
CA LEU A 109 -12.86 6.30 8.49
C LEU A 109 -11.88 5.67 9.49
N PRO A 110 -11.85 4.34 9.67
CA PRO A 110 -11.10 3.67 10.74
C PRO A 110 -9.58 3.85 10.68
N TRP A 111 -9.05 4.47 9.65
CA TRP A 111 -7.64 4.68 9.37
C TRP A 111 -7.05 6.00 9.91
N PHE A 112 -7.87 6.97 10.32
CA PHE A 112 -7.35 8.21 10.88
C PHE A 112 -6.83 8.00 12.30
N ASN A 113 -5.61 7.52 12.41
CA ASN A 113 -4.84 7.62 13.64
C ASN A 113 -4.42 9.08 13.82
N THR A 114 -5.14 9.85 14.66
CA THR A 114 -4.88 11.26 14.97
C THR A 114 -3.48 11.54 15.53
N SER A 115 -2.67 10.50 15.72
CA SER A 115 -1.27 10.56 16.16
C SER A 115 -0.26 10.27 15.05
N ALA A 116 -0.71 9.95 13.84
CA ALA A 116 0.15 9.75 12.68
C ALA A 116 0.39 11.07 11.94
N ARG A 117 1.56 11.19 11.30
CA ARG A 117 1.81 12.23 10.30
C ARG A 117 1.62 11.62 8.93
N ASN A 118 0.75 12.20 8.14
CA ASN A 118 0.48 11.77 6.76
C ASN A 118 1.20 12.72 5.80
N PHE A 119 1.83 12.15 4.78
CA PHE A 119 2.46 12.87 3.70
C PHE A 119 1.76 12.45 2.42
N VAL A 120 1.27 13.41 1.68
CA VAL A 120 0.35 13.19 0.57
C VAL A 120 0.78 13.95 -0.66
N THR A 121 0.45 13.41 -1.82
CA THR A 121 0.51 14.18 -3.04
C THR A 121 -0.54 15.29 -3.03
N LYS A 122 -0.20 16.47 -3.55
CA LYS A 122 -1.15 17.58 -3.72
C LYS A 122 -1.75 17.63 -5.14
N THR A 123 -1.40 16.64 -5.96
CA THR A 123 -1.95 16.47 -7.30
C THR A 123 -2.29 14.99 -7.53
N THR A 124 -3.34 14.72 -8.30
CA THR A 124 -3.66 13.37 -8.77
C THR A 124 -2.60 12.88 -9.77
N PRO A 125 -2.53 11.58 -10.10
CA PRO A 125 -1.64 11.08 -11.14
C PRO A 125 -1.81 11.75 -12.51
N TRP A 126 -2.99 12.28 -12.79
CA TRP A 126 -3.31 13.02 -14.04
C TRP A 126 -3.23 14.54 -13.89
N GLY A 127 -2.75 15.06 -12.74
CA GLY A 127 -2.37 16.47 -12.56
C GLY A 127 -3.40 17.37 -11.88
N ASP A 128 -4.59 16.88 -11.56
CA ASP A 128 -5.61 17.68 -10.86
C ASP A 128 -5.25 17.87 -9.38
N PRO A 129 -5.61 19.02 -8.75
CA PRO A 129 -5.41 19.22 -7.31
C PRO A 129 -6.16 18.17 -6.48
N THR A 130 -5.57 17.76 -5.34
CA THR A 130 -6.22 16.87 -4.37
C THR A 130 -6.63 17.62 -3.11
N GLU A 131 -7.68 17.14 -2.45
CA GLU A 131 -8.13 17.62 -1.14
C GLU A 131 -7.58 16.76 0.02
N MET A 132 -6.59 15.90 -0.25
CA MET A 132 -6.00 15.04 0.79
C MET A 132 -5.37 15.87 1.91
N GLU A 133 -5.74 15.55 3.14
CA GLU A 133 -5.16 16.17 4.33
C GLU A 133 -3.80 15.56 4.64
N GLY A 134 -2.79 16.39 4.84
CA GLY A 134 -1.44 15.97 5.18
C GLY A 134 -0.39 17.00 4.75
N GLU A 135 0.87 16.68 5.02
CA GLU A 135 2.01 17.46 4.56
C GLU A 135 2.33 17.13 3.09
N ASP A 136 2.79 18.12 2.34
CA ASP A 136 3.18 17.90 0.94
C ASP A 136 4.44 17.02 0.88
N GLU A 137 4.30 15.84 0.30
CA GLU A 137 5.38 14.86 0.15
C GLU A 137 6.59 15.37 -0.64
N LYS A 138 6.41 16.38 -1.50
CA LYS A 138 7.50 17.00 -2.27
C LYS A 138 8.39 17.90 -1.42
N THR A 139 7.94 18.29 -0.22
CA THR A 139 8.67 19.19 0.67
C THR A 139 9.36 18.49 1.82
N VAL A 140 9.12 17.19 2.02
CA VAL A 140 9.63 16.40 3.15
C VAL A 140 10.58 15.32 2.63
N THR A 141 11.75 15.17 3.26
CA THR A 141 12.74 14.18 2.87
C THR A 141 12.68 12.91 3.73
N LEU A 142 13.12 11.79 3.15
CA LEU A 142 13.24 10.51 3.85
C LEU A 142 14.11 10.64 5.13
N GLY A 143 15.22 11.38 5.04
CA GLY A 143 16.12 11.58 6.19
C GLY A 143 15.53 12.39 7.34
N GLU A 144 14.48 13.19 7.10
CA GLU A 144 13.74 13.91 8.14
C GLU A 144 12.77 12.99 8.90
N VAL A 145 12.05 12.14 8.17
CA VAL A 145 11.03 11.26 8.77
C VAL A 145 11.60 9.95 9.28
N CYS A 146 12.70 9.49 8.70
CA CYS A 146 13.38 8.24 9.04
C CYS A 146 14.86 8.47 9.45
N PRO A 147 15.16 9.20 10.54
CA PRO A 147 16.52 9.69 10.84
C PRO A 147 17.54 8.61 11.27
N LYS A 148 17.12 7.36 11.45
CA LYS A 148 17.99 6.30 11.96
C LYS A 148 17.66 4.92 11.41
N VAL A 149 18.62 4.01 11.51
CA VAL A 149 18.42 2.59 11.23
C VAL A 149 17.24 2.04 12.05
N LYS A 150 16.43 1.17 11.45
CA LYS A 150 15.17 0.64 11.95
C LYS A 150 14.02 1.65 12.04
N SER A 151 14.19 2.89 11.56
CA SER A 151 13.03 3.75 11.31
C SER A 151 12.14 3.10 10.28
N LYS A 152 10.82 3.24 10.47
CA LYS A 152 9.80 2.68 9.59
C LYS A 152 8.85 3.77 9.13
N LEU A 153 8.41 3.65 7.90
CA LEU A 153 7.40 4.45 7.26
C LEU A 153 6.45 3.50 6.54
N ILE A 154 5.17 3.74 6.60
CA ILE A 154 4.17 3.02 5.80
C ILE A 154 3.98 3.78 4.50
N TYR A 155 3.87 3.06 3.40
CA TYR A 155 3.50 3.57 2.10
C TYR A 155 2.27 2.81 1.64
N GLU A 156 1.21 3.53 1.36
CA GLU A 156 -0.06 3.03 0.87
C GLU A 156 -0.27 3.53 -0.56
N TYR A 157 -0.59 2.61 -1.45
CA TYR A 157 -0.81 2.89 -2.86
C TYR A 157 -2.12 2.25 -3.28
N ASP A 158 -2.90 2.96 -4.08
CA ASP A 158 -4.23 2.55 -4.52
C ASP A 158 -5.20 2.31 -3.33
N PHE A 159 -5.98 3.33 -2.98
CA PHE A 159 -6.94 3.25 -1.87
C PHE A 159 -8.15 2.32 -2.15
N GLY A 160 -8.26 1.80 -3.37
CA GLY A 160 -9.23 0.76 -3.73
C GLY A 160 -8.71 -0.64 -3.41
N ASP A 161 -7.48 -0.92 -3.81
CA ASP A 161 -6.79 -2.20 -3.60
C ASP A 161 -6.01 -2.27 -2.27
N ASP A 162 -5.76 -1.12 -1.63
CA ASP A 162 -5.12 -0.99 -0.31
C ASP A 162 -3.74 -1.66 -0.25
N TRP A 163 -2.86 -1.33 -1.20
CA TRP A 163 -1.49 -1.85 -1.25
C TRP A 163 -0.60 -1.20 -0.20
N GLU A 164 -0.62 -1.74 1.01
CA GLU A 164 0.20 -1.26 2.12
C GLU A 164 1.61 -1.86 2.09
N HIS A 165 2.62 -0.99 2.23
CA HIS A 165 4.03 -1.40 2.30
C HIS A 165 4.69 -0.87 3.56
N THR A 166 5.54 -1.69 4.16
CA THR A 166 6.47 -1.24 5.18
C THR A 166 7.81 -0.90 4.55
N ILE A 167 8.23 0.36 4.68
CA ILE A 167 9.57 0.85 4.34
C ILE A 167 10.40 0.85 5.62
N GLU A 168 11.51 0.11 5.65
CA GLU A 168 12.41 0.06 6.80
C GLU A 168 13.83 0.46 6.41
N VAL A 169 14.41 1.42 7.13
CA VAL A 169 15.82 1.78 6.97
C VAL A 169 16.71 0.69 7.57
N GLN A 170 17.43 -0.04 6.72
CA GLN A 170 18.31 -1.13 7.16
C GLN A 170 19.73 -0.69 7.45
N LYS A 171 20.24 0.28 6.64
CA LYS A 171 21.55 0.87 6.83
C LYS A 171 21.57 2.35 6.46
N ILE A 172 22.50 3.07 7.06
CA ILE A 172 22.84 4.45 6.69
C ILE A 172 24.34 4.48 6.50
N VAL A 173 24.79 4.83 5.29
CA VAL A 173 26.19 4.83 4.90
C VAL A 173 26.58 6.17 4.26
N THR A 174 27.88 6.44 4.21
CA THR A 174 28.41 7.56 3.43
C THR A 174 28.29 7.22 1.93
N PRO A 175 27.88 8.16 1.07
CA PRO A 175 27.84 7.93 -0.38
C PRO A 175 29.21 7.55 -0.93
N GLU A 176 29.23 6.59 -1.85
CA GLU A 176 30.44 6.33 -2.64
C GLU A 176 30.70 7.50 -3.60
N PRO A 177 31.98 7.87 -3.85
CA PRO A 177 32.31 9.04 -4.69
C PRO A 177 31.72 9.02 -6.10
N ALA A 178 31.47 7.81 -6.67
CA ALA A 178 30.87 7.59 -7.97
C ALA A 178 29.48 6.94 -7.88
N GLY A 179 28.91 6.88 -6.67
CA GLY A 179 27.61 6.22 -6.42
C GLY A 179 26.49 6.92 -7.16
N LYS A 180 25.67 6.13 -7.83
CA LYS A 180 24.49 6.61 -8.58
C LYS A 180 23.24 6.09 -7.87
N TYR A 181 22.51 6.99 -7.23
CA TYR A 181 21.29 6.68 -6.49
C TYR A 181 20.08 7.36 -7.16
N PRO A 182 18.86 6.78 -7.11
CA PRO A 182 18.51 5.48 -6.53
C PRO A 182 19.08 4.29 -7.30
N ILE A 183 19.28 3.15 -6.60
CA ILE A 183 19.63 1.87 -7.19
C ILE A 183 18.94 0.74 -6.43
N CYS A 184 18.33 -0.19 -7.14
CA CYS A 184 17.80 -1.43 -6.56
C CYS A 184 18.96 -2.39 -6.30
N LEU A 185 19.10 -2.87 -5.06
CA LEU A 185 20.16 -3.77 -4.63
C LEU A 185 19.75 -5.24 -4.75
N SER A 186 18.47 -5.53 -4.49
CA SER A 186 17.89 -6.87 -4.57
C SER A 186 16.38 -6.82 -4.41
N GLY A 187 15.70 -7.89 -4.80
CA GLY A 187 14.26 -8.05 -4.61
C GLY A 187 13.86 -9.51 -4.69
N LYS A 188 12.61 -9.78 -4.43
CA LYS A 188 12.03 -11.12 -4.55
C LYS A 188 10.55 -11.05 -4.88
N LYS A 189 10.14 -11.94 -5.80
CA LYS A 189 8.79 -12.09 -6.30
C LYS A 189 8.33 -10.95 -7.20
N ALA A 190 7.46 -11.27 -8.13
CA ALA A 190 6.76 -10.28 -8.93
C ALA A 190 5.84 -9.43 -8.06
N CYS A 191 5.64 -8.19 -8.48
CA CYS A 191 4.59 -7.36 -7.91
C CYS A 191 3.23 -7.86 -8.35
N PRO A 192 2.18 -7.76 -7.51
CA PRO A 192 0.81 -7.97 -7.96
C PRO A 192 0.47 -7.05 -9.14
N PRO A 193 -0.36 -7.49 -10.08
CA PRO A 193 -0.90 -6.61 -11.11
C PRO A 193 -1.74 -5.48 -10.51
N GLU A 194 -1.84 -4.36 -11.22
CA GLU A 194 -2.78 -3.30 -10.89
C GLU A 194 -4.23 -3.84 -10.92
N ASP A 195 -5.11 -3.26 -10.13
CA ASP A 195 -6.56 -3.52 -10.12
C ASP A 195 -6.95 -5.00 -9.89
N CYS A 196 -6.12 -5.78 -9.22
CA CYS A 196 -6.44 -7.20 -8.97
C CYS A 196 -7.26 -7.45 -7.69
N GLY A 197 -7.69 -6.41 -6.98
CA GLY A 197 -8.51 -6.51 -5.77
C GLY A 197 -7.70 -6.67 -4.48
N GLY A 198 -6.55 -6.04 -4.43
CA GLY A 198 -5.67 -6.03 -3.27
C GLY A 198 -5.05 -7.39 -2.98
N ILE A 199 -4.53 -7.54 -1.75
CA ILE A 199 -3.80 -8.77 -1.37
C ILE A 199 -4.67 -10.02 -1.46
N TRP A 200 -5.97 -9.91 -1.20
CA TRP A 200 -6.89 -11.04 -1.28
C TRP A 200 -7.18 -11.44 -2.71
N GLY A 201 -7.50 -10.46 -3.57
CA GLY A 201 -7.72 -10.69 -5.02
C GLY A 201 -6.48 -11.23 -5.69
N TYR A 202 -5.28 -10.77 -5.30
CA TYR A 202 -4.02 -11.32 -5.78
C TYR A 202 -3.88 -12.81 -5.52
N TYR A 203 -4.20 -13.29 -4.30
CA TYR A 203 -4.10 -14.73 -4.01
C TYR A 203 -5.21 -15.53 -4.67
N GLU A 204 -6.43 -14.99 -4.79
CA GLU A 204 -7.50 -15.63 -5.55
C GLU A 204 -7.13 -15.76 -7.03
N MET A 205 -6.54 -14.70 -7.62
CA MET A 205 -5.99 -14.74 -8.97
C MET A 205 -4.93 -15.83 -9.12
N LEU A 206 -3.96 -15.93 -8.20
CA LEU A 206 -2.91 -16.95 -8.25
C LEU A 206 -3.49 -18.37 -8.18
N ASP A 207 -4.51 -18.60 -7.33
CA ASP A 207 -5.20 -19.89 -7.23
C ASP A 207 -5.93 -20.20 -8.54
N ALA A 208 -6.66 -19.23 -9.08
CA ALA A 208 -7.39 -19.39 -10.34
C ALA A 208 -6.45 -19.69 -11.52
N VAL A 209 -5.33 -18.98 -11.63
CA VAL A 209 -4.33 -19.19 -12.68
C VAL A 209 -3.65 -20.55 -12.53
N GLY A 210 -3.32 -20.95 -11.30
CA GLY A 210 -2.64 -22.21 -11.01
C GLY A 210 -3.52 -23.46 -11.11
N ASN A 211 -4.84 -23.31 -11.13
CA ASN A 211 -5.78 -24.44 -11.11
C ASN A 211 -6.71 -24.45 -12.35
N PRO A 212 -6.43 -25.29 -13.37
CA PRO A 212 -7.26 -25.37 -14.57
C PRO A 212 -8.73 -25.77 -14.36
N LYS A 213 -9.07 -26.21 -13.14
CA LYS A 213 -10.45 -26.56 -12.75
C LYS A 213 -11.16 -25.45 -11.99
N HIS A 214 -10.49 -24.34 -11.74
CA HIS A 214 -11.09 -23.19 -11.08
C HIS A 214 -12.12 -22.53 -12.00
N ASP A 215 -13.28 -22.12 -11.45
CA ASP A 215 -14.36 -21.56 -12.24
C ASP A 215 -13.94 -20.32 -13.05
N SER A 216 -13.07 -19.49 -12.46
CA SER A 216 -12.53 -18.25 -13.07
C SER A 216 -11.21 -18.47 -13.83
N HIS A 217 -10.74 -19.72 -14.02
CA HIS A 217 -9.41 -19.99 -14.62
C HIS A 217 -9.22 -19.30 -15.98
N LYS A 218 -10.16 -19.48 -16.87
CA LYS A 218 -10.08 -18.92 -18.23
C LYS A 218 -10.11 -17.39 -18.22
N GLU A 219 -11.00 -16.81 -17.42
CA GLU A 219 -11.11 -15.36 -17.28
C GLU A 219 -9.83 -14.74 -16.74
N MET A 220 -9.24 -15.34 -15.71
CA MET A 220 -7.98 -14.86 -15.14
C MET A 220 -6.79 -14.99 -16.09
N ILE A 221 -6.71 -16.08 -16.85
CA ILE A 221 -5.68 -16.23 -17.90
C ILE A 221 -5.85 -15.19 -19.00
N GLU A 222 -7.07 -14.91 -19.45
CA GLU A 222 -7.35 -13.86 -20.44
C GLU A 222 -6.98 -12.47 -19.90
N TRP A 223 -7.24 -12.21 -18.62
CA TRP A 223 -6.99 -10.92 -17.99
C TRP A 223 -5.49 -10.65 -17.77
N ILE A 224 -4.74 -11.65 -17.23
CA ILE A 224 -3.33 -11.46 -16.86
C ILE A 224 -2.36 -11.79 -17.99
N GLY A 225 -2.82 -12.56 -18.98
CA GLY A 225 -1.97 -13.14 -20.02
C GLY A 225 -1.23 -14.41 -19.59
N ASP A 226 -0.71 -15.12 -20.57
CA ASP A 226 -0.08 -16.45 -20.39
C ASP A 226 1.29 -16.43 -19.69
N HIS A 227 1.82 -15.25 -19.34
CA HIS A 227 3.22 -15.08 -18.95
C HIS A 227 3.44 -14.51 -17.56
N PHE A 228 2.40 -14.38 -16.72
CA PHE A 228 2.60 -13.89 -15.35
C PHE A 228 3.30 -14.96 -14.49
N ASP A 229 4.54 -14.68 -14.13
CA ASP A 229 5.32 -15.49 -13.20
C ASP A 229 5.44 -14.77 -11.85
N SER A 230 4.73 -15.25 -10.84
CA SER A 230 4.74 -14.68 -9.48
C SER A 230 6.12 -14.76 -8.80
N ASP A 231 7.04 -15.57 -9.30
CA ASP A 231 8.41 -15.71 -8.79
C ASP A 231 9.41 -14.80 -9.49
N ALA A 232 9.03 -14.18 -10.61
CA ALA A 232 9.91 -13.33 -11.39
C ALA A 232 10.31 -12.06 -10.64
N PHE A 233 11.54 -11.65 -10.81
CA PHE A 233 12.07 -10.33 -10.45
C PHE A 233 13.33 -10.04 -11.24
N ASP A 234 13.30 -9.06 -12.12
CA ASP A 234 14.45 -8.65 -12.92
C ASP A 234 15.12 -7.42 -12.33
N LEU A 235 16.26 -7.63 -11.68
CA LEU A 235 17.04 -6.57 -11.04
C LEU A 235 17.69 -5.64 -12.07
N GLU A 236 18.08 -6.16 -13.22
CA GLU A 236 18.76 -5.37 -14.26
C GLU A 236 17.77 -4.45 -14.94
N GLU A 237 16.56 -4.94 -15.25
CA GLU A 237 15.48 -4.14 -15.81
C GLU A 237 15.09 -2.99 -14.89
N VAL A 238 14.82 -3.27 -13.60
CA VAL A 238 14.52 -2.23 -12.60
C VAL A 238 15.62 -1.17 -12.56
N ASN A 239 16.88 -1.58 -12.53
CA ASN A 239 17.99 -0.63 -12.48
C ASN A 239 18.18 0.14 -13.79
N ALA A 240 17.85 -0.44 -14.94
CA ALA A 240 17.85 0.27 -16.21
C ALA A 240 16.80 1.40 -16.23
N ILE A 241 15.60 1.15 -15.67
CA ILE A 241 14.53 2.16 -15.55
C ILE A 241 14.94 3.24 -14.54
N LEU A 242 15.43 2.88 -13.35
CA LEU A 242 15.92 3.83 -12.34
C LEU A 242 17.05 4.71 -12.88
N ALA A 243 17.92 4.15 -13.73
CA ALA A 243 19.00 4.92 -14.37
C ALA A 243 18.49 5.95 -15.39
N LYS A 244 17.37 5.69 -16.05
CA LYS A 244 16.70 6.65 -16.94
C LYS A 244 16.01 7.74 -16.12
N TRP A 245 15.28 7.36 -15.09
CA TRP A 245 14.59 8.29 -14.18
C TRP A 245 15.54 9.35 -13.60
N ARG A 246 16.74 8.97 -13.17
CA ARG A 246 17.77 9.92 -12.63
C ARG A 246 18.25 10.98 -13.63
N LYS A 247 18.02 10.79 -14.92
CA LYS A 247 18.52 11.69 -15.97
C LYS A 247 17.48 12.71 -16.43
N GLY A 248 16.22 12.49 -16.07
CA GLY A 248 15.12 13.41 -16.34
C GLY A 248 15.00 14.45 -15.26
#